data_5f9314b85ce83e22f12e010234ab74aa
#
_entry.id   5f9314b85ce83e22f12e010234ab74aa
#
_cell.length_a   1.000
_cell.length_b   1.000
_cell.length_c   1.000
_cell.angle_alpha   90.00
_cell.angle_beta   90.00
_cell.angle_gamma   90.00
#
_symmetry.space_group_name_H-M   'P 1'
#
loop_
_entity.id
_entity.type
_entity.pdbx_description
1 polymer ?
#
loop_
_entity_poly.entity_id
_entity_poly.type
_entity_poly.pdbx_seq_one_letter_code
_entity_poly.pdbx_strand_id
1 'polypeptide(L)'
;MTAAVELVDFDDVVARYDPVLGIEVHVELSTNTKMFCGCPTEFGAEPNTQVCPVCLGLPGALPVVNRAAVESAIRIGLALNCSIAPWGRFARKNYFYPDMPKNFQTSQYDEPIATDGFLDLTLDDGEVVRIGIERAHMEEDTGKSLHVGGSDGRIHGADHSLLDYNRAGVPLIEIVTTMIPDTGARAPEVARAYVTALRDLIRSLGVSDVRMDQGSMRADVNLSLSPKGGALGTRTETKNVNSLRSVERAVRHEMSRQAGVLDAGGEIVQETRHFDEATGHTRAGRRKETSEDYRYFPEPDLVPIAPSAEWVEELRGTLPELPWERRKRIQSDWGISDEELRDLVNGGALELVEATVAAGAPSQEARSWWVSYLAQQANTRSVELAELAITPAQVARVIELVAAGELTNKLARQVVDGVLDGEGGPDEVVAARGLKVVSDEGALVAAVDAALAEQPDIAEKIRGGKVQAAGAIVGAVMKATKGQADAKRVRELIIERVGA
;
A
#
# COMPACT_ATOMS: atom_id res chain seq x y z
N MET A 1 27.52 18.69 -25.42
CA MET A 1 26.37 19.16 -24.66
C MET A 1 25.14 18.88 -25.53
N THR A 2 24.37 17.83 -25.21
CA THR A 2 23.07 17.60 -25.85
C THR A 2 22.15 18.75 -25.41
N ALA A 3 21.59 19.49 -26.38
CA ALA A 3 20.61 20.51 -26.11
C ALA A 3 19.50 19.92 -25.20
N ALA A 4 19.05 20.72 -24.21
CA ALA A 4 17.94 20.29 -23.38
C ALA A 4 16.73 20.05 -24.30
N VAL A 5 16.17 18.84 -24.24
CA VAL A 5 14.97 18.49 -25.00
C VAL A 5 13.82 19.32 -24.40
N GLU A 6 13.12 20.06 -25.27
CA GLU A 6 11.92 20.77 -24.89
C GLU A 6 10.80 19.77 -24.59
N LEU A 7 10.19 19.86 -23.41
CA LEU A 7 9.11 18.96 -23.02
C LEU A 7 7.81 19.41 -23.71
N VAL A 8 7.11 18.48 -24.34
CA VAL A 8 5.81 18.72 -24.94
C VAL A 8 4.73 18.67 -23.86
N ASP A 9 3.71 19.53 -23.96
CA ASP A 9 2.55 19.46 -23.07
C ASP A 9 1.87 18.09 -23.17
N PHE A 10 1.43 17.57 -22.03
CA PHE A 10 0.90 16.20 -21.96
C PHE A 10 -0.34 15.98 -22.83
N ASP A 11 -1.25 16.96 -22.89
CA ASP A 11 -2.47 16.86 -23.71
C ASP A 11 -2.13 16.85 -25.21
N ASP A 12 -1.11 17.60 -25.63
CA ASP A 12 -0.58 17.54 -27.00
C ASP A 12 0.09 16.21 -27.30
N VAL A 13 0.79 15.60 -26.33
CA VAL A 13 1.38 14.26 -26.49
C VAL A 13 0.30 13.23 -26.76
N VAL A 14 -0.72 13.15 -25.88
CA VAL A 14 -1.78 12.15 -25.99
C VAL A 14 -2.69 12.36 -27.21
N ALA A 15 -2.73 13.58 -27.75
CA ALA A 15 -3.45 13.86 -28.99
C ALA A 15 -2.76 13.25 -30.22
N ARG A 16 -1.41 13.10 -30.23
CA ARG A 16 -0.62 12.78 -31.42
C ARG A 16 0.12 11.44 -31.34
N TYR A 17 0.34 10.94 -30.14
CA TYR A 17 1.18 9.76 -29.90
C TYR A 17 0.42 8.68 -29.10
N ASP A 18 0.80 7.43 -29.34
CA ASP A 18 0.35 6.27 -28.60
C ASP A 18 1.50 5.75 -27.71
N PRO A 19 1.31 5.70 -26.37
CA PRO A 19 2.27 5.09 -25.47
C PRO A 19 2.07 3.57 -25.40
N VAL A 20 3.17 2.83 -25.28
CA VAL A 20 3.18 1.43 -24.90
C VAL A 20 4.08 1.27 -23.68
N LEU A 21 3.52 0.70 -22.61
CA LEU A 21 4.21 0.45 -21.36
C LEU A 21 4.70 -1.00 -21.25
N GLY A 22 5.73 -1.21 -20.47
CA GLY A 22 6.11 -2.49 -19.87
C GLY A 22 6.65 -2.21 -18.48
N ILE A 23 6.27 -2.99 -17.49
CA ILE A 23 6.66 -2.75 -16.11
C ILE A 23 7.32 -4.00 -15.54
N GLU A 24 8.49 -3.80 -14.96
CA GLU A 24 9.27 -4.81 -14.23
C GLU A 24 9.24 -4.44 -12.74
N VAL A 25 8.81 -5.35 -11.89
CA VAL A 25 8.75 -5.11 -10.44
C VAL A 25 9.58 -6.15 -9.74
N HIS A 26 10.57 -5.68 -8.97
CA HIS A 26 11.42 -6.49 -8.12
C HIS A 26 10.92 -6.44 -6.69
N VAL A 27 10.81 -7.59 -6.03
CA VAL A 27 10.33 -7.69 -4.65
C VAL A 27 11.25 -8.60 -3.86
N GLU A 28 11.83 -8.09 -2.77
CA GLU A 28 12.54 -8.91 -1.78
C GLU A 28 11.53 -9.74 -0.99
N LEU A 29 11.80 -11.04 -0.87
CA LEU A 29 10.93 -11.96 -0.15
C LEU A 29 11.32 -12.00 1.34
N SER A 30 10.34 -11.93 2.22
CA SER A 30 10.50 -11.96 3.68
C SER A 30 10.79 -13.37 4.18
N THR A 31 11.95 -13.90 3.82
CA THR A 31 12.46 -15.18 4.34
C THR A 31 13.44 -14.95 5.50
N ASN A 32 13.52 -15.89 6.43
CA ASN A 32 14.46 -15.79 7.55
C ASN A 32 15.92 -15.91 7.13
N THR A 33 16.17 -16.51 5.96
CA THR A 33 17.51 -16.75 5.43
C THR A 33 17.60 -16.40 3.96
N LYS A 34 18.81 -16.17 3.49
CA LYS A 34 19.11 -15.84 2.09
C LYS A 34 18.69 -16.95 1.13
N MET A 35 18.72 -16.63 -0.17
CA MET A 35 18.25 -17.50 -1.24
C MET A 35 19.01 -18.83 -1.31
N PHE A 36 20.33 -18.82 -1.06
CA PHE A 36 21.20 -19.98 -1.27
C PHE A 36 22.04 -20.33 -0.06
N CYS A 37 21.85 -19.67 1.10
CA CYS A 37 22.61 -19.97 2.33
C CYS A 37 21.78 -19.64 3.59
N GLY A 38 22.31 -20.02 4.74
CA GLY A 38 21.68 -19.82 6.06
C GLY A 38 21.90 -18.46 6.70
N CYS A 39 22.51 -17.47 6.01
CA CYS A 39 22.68 -16.13 6.56
C CYS A 39 21.31 -15.46 6.75
N PRO A 40 21.11 -14.69 7.84
CA PRO A 40 19.87 -13.95 8.05
C PRO A 40 19.69 -12.82 7.02
N THR A 41 18.45 -12.35 6.91
CA THR A 41 18.04 -11.27 5.98
C THR A 41 17.55 -10.03 6.72
N GLU A 42 17.91 -9.87 7.99
CA GLU A 42 17.47 -8.78 8.84
C GLU A 42 17.94 -7.42 8.30
N PHE A 43 17.00 -6.50 8.11
CA PHE A 43 17.29 -5.14 7.65
C PHE A 43 17.96 -4.30 8.76
N GLY A 44 18.95 -3.51 8.39
CA GLY A 44 19.60 -2.56 9.32
C GLY A 44 20.69 -3.15 10.22
N ALA A 45 21.08 -4.41 10.03
CA ALA A 45 22.22 -4.99 10.71
C ALA A 45 23.53 -4.27 10.32
N GLU A 46 24.55 -4.34 11.21
CA GLU A 46 25.89 -3.79 10.96
C GLU A 46 26.44 -4.30 9.62
N PRO A 47 27.08 -3.43 8.80
CA PRO A 47 27.54 -3.82 7.48
C PRO A 47 28.46 -5.06 7.49
N ASN A 48 28.24 -5.95 6.52
CA ASN A 48 29.01 -7.18 6.31
C ASN A 48 29.02 -8.18 7.49
N THR A 49 28.00 -8.15 8.36
CA THR A 49 27.85 -9.10 9.47
C THR A 49 26.96 -10.31 9.11
N GLN A 50 26.16 -10.19 8.05
CA GLN A 50 25.26 -11.25 7.57
C GLN A 50 25.80 -11.89 6.29
N VAL A 51 27.04 -12.36 6.34
CA VAL A 51 27.75 -12.91 5.18
C VAL A 51 28.41 -14.26 5.51
N CYS A 52 28.53 -15.12 4.50
CA CYS A 52 29.24 -16.42 4.62
C CYS A 52 29.94 -16.74 3.30
N PRO A 53 30.78 -17.79 3.26
CA PRO A 53 31.46 -18.21 2.04
C PRO A 53 30.55 -18.43 0.83
N VAL A 54 29.30 -18.88 1.04
CA VAL A 54 28.35 -19.12 -0.07
C VAL A 54 27.90 -17.81 -0.71
N CYS A 55 27.32 -16.88 0.07
CA CYS A 55 26.84 -15.61 -0.51
C CYS A 55 27.98 -14.70 -0.98
N LEU A 56 29.20 -14.88 -0.48
CA LEU A 56 30.40 -14.20 -0.98
C LEU A 56 31.04 -14.89 -2.20
N GLY A 57 30.55 -16.08 -2.60
CA GLY A 57 31.07 -16.81 -3.75
C GLY A 57 32.49 -17.32 -3.58
N LEU A 58 32.90 -17.69 -2.36
CA LEU A 58 34.25 -18.21 -2.14
C LEU A 58 34.43 -19.58 -2.77
N PRO A 59 35.63 -19.93 -3.26
CA PRO A 59 35.93 -21.22 -3.89
C PRO A 59 35.54 -22.41 -2.99
N GLY A 60 34.81 -23.38 -3.56
CA GLY A 60 34.38 -24.60 -2.86
C GLY A 60 33.10 -24.48 -2.04
N ALA A 61 32.50 -23.29 -1.96
CA ALA A 61 31.18 -23.12 -1.33
C ALA A 61 30.06 -23.52 -2.32
N LEU A 62 29.11 -24.33 -1.87
CA LEU A 62 27.98 -24.79 -2.68
C LEU A 62 26.67 -24.17 -2.19
N PRO A 63 25.86 -23.61 -3.10
CA PRO A 63 24.54 -23.04 -2.79
C PRO A 63 23.50 -24.16 -2.55
N VAL A 64 22.46 -23.82 -1.74
CA VAL A 64 21.27 -24.66 -1.55
C VAL A 64 20.04 -23.75 -1.57
N VAL A 65 19.05 -24.08 -2.42
CA VAL A 65 17.86 -23.27 -2.62
C VAL A 65 17.00 -23.17 -1.35
N ASN A 66 16.57 -21.98 -1.00
CA ASN A 66 15.65 -21.73 0.11
C ASN A 66 14.22 -22.14 -0.28
N ARG A 67 13.68 -23.17 0.39
CA ARG A 67 12.33 -23.67 0.13
C ARG A 67 11.26 -22.61 0.35
N ALA A 68 11.37 -21.77 1.39
CA ALA A 68 10.38 -20.72 1.66
C ALA A 68 10.33 -19.65 0.54
N ALA A 69 11.47 -19.37 -0.11
CA ALA A 69 11.49 -18.48 -1.27
C ALA A 69 10.75 -19.11 -2.46
N VAL A 70 10.92 -20.42 -2.71
CA VAL A 70 10.18 -21.13 -3.76
C VAL A 70 8.67 -21.13 -3.48
N GLU A 71 8.27 -21.42 -2.24
CA GLU A 71 6.86 -21.38 -1.81
C GLU A 71 6.25 -19.99 -2.02
N SER A 72 6.97 -18.93 -1.64
CA SER A 72 6.54 -17.54 -1.83
C SER A 72 6.38 -17.20 -3.32
N ALA A 73 7.33 -17.63 -4.15
CA ALA A 73 7.27 -17.40 -5.61
C ALA A 73 6.09 -18.14 -6.25
N ILE A 74 5.79 -19.37 -5.85
CA ILE A 74 4.62 -20.12 -6.32
C ILE A 74 3.33 -19.42 -5.88
N ARG A 75 3.21 -18.98 -4.62
CA ARG A 75 2.04 -18.24 -4.12
C ARG A 75 1.80 -16.95 -4.91
N ILE A 76 2.87 -16.19 -5.20
CA ILE A 76 2.79 -14.98 -6.03
C ILE A 76 2.30 -15.34 -7.45
N GLY A 77 2.90 -16.36 -8.08
CA GLY A 77 2.48 -16.82 -9.40
C GLY A 77 1.01 -17.24 -9.44
N LEU A 78 0.55 -18.02 -8.46
CA LEU A 78 -0.85 -18.45 -8.35
C LEU A 78 -1.81 -17.25 -8.17
N ALA A 79 -1.45 -16.29 -7.33
CA ALA A 79 -2.26 -15.09 -7.09
C ALA A 79 -2.29 -14.15 -8.31
N LEU A 80 -1.27 -14.20 -9.17
CA LEU A 80 -1.22 -13.49 -10.46
C LEU A 80 -1.85 -14.30 -11.61
N ASN A 81 -2.57 -15.38 -11.29
CA ASN A 81 -3.18 -16.26 -12.29
C ASN A 81 -2.19 -16.88 -13.29
N CYS A 82 -0.93 -17.00 -12.91
CA CYS A 82 0.09 -17.62 -13.74
C CYS A 82 -0.02 -19.15 -13.77
N SER A 83 0.51 -19.72 -14.86
CA SER A 83 0.86 -21.14 -14.92
C SER A 83 2.17 -21.37 -14.16
N ILE A 84 2.17 -22.30 -13.21
CA ILE A 84 3.38 -22.69 -12.48
C ILE A 84 4.15 -23.73 -13.28
N ALA A 85 5.44 -23.49 -13.53
CA ALA A 85 6.29 -24.39 -14.29
C ALA A 85 6.47 -25.71 -13.54
N PRO A 86 6.24 -26.87 -14.18
CA PRO A 86 6.43 -28.17 -13.55
C PRO A 86 7.91 -28.52 -13.35
N TRP A 87 8.80 -27.78 -14.01
CA TRP A 87 10.22 -27.91 -13.95
C TRP A 87 10.89 -26.59 -14.37
N GLY A 88 11.98 -26.22 -13.73
CA GLY A 88 12.80 -25.08 -14.09
C GLY A 88 14.15 -25.17 -13.38
N ARG A 89 15.07 -24.31 -13.76
CA ARG A 89 16.41 -24.24 -13.15
C ARG A 89 16.85 -22.78 -13.07
N PHE A 90 17.86 -22.56 -12.26
CA PHE A 90 18.57 -21.29 -12.24
C PHE A 90 19.65 -21.23 -13.32
N ALA A 91 19.93 -20.02 -13.78
CA ALA A 91 21.03 -19.69 -14.67
C ALA A 91 21.92 -18.61 -14.04
N ARG A 92 23.16 -18.49 -14.52
CA ARG A 92 24.06 -17.40 -14.15
C ARG A 92 23.94 -16.26 -15.15
N LYS A 93 23.52 -15.09 -14.63
CA LYS A 93 23.56 -13.80 -15.33
C LYS A 93 24.94 -13.18 -15.08
N ASN A 94 25.84 -13.29 -16.04
CA ASN A 94 27.24 -12.89 -15.81
C ASN A 94 27.43 -11.41 -16.07
N TYR A 95 27.87 -10.70 -15.07
CA TYR A 95 28.33 -9.32 -15.17
C TYR A 95 29.27 -8.97 -14.04
N PHE A 96 30.20 -8.06 -14.30
CA PHE A 96 31.19 -7.65 -13.33
C PHE A 96 30.76 -6.32 -12.69
N TYR A 97 30.41 -6.36 -11.40
CA TYR A 97 30.10 -5.17 -10.62
C TYR A 97 30.57 -5.35 -9.17
N PRO A 98 31.05 -4.30 -8.49
CA PRO A 98 31.63 -4.45 -7.15
C PRO A 98 30.67 -4.97 -6.08
N ASP A 99 29.36 -4.72 -6.22
CA ASP A 99 28.32 -5.20 -5.30
C ASP A 99 27.86 -6.63 -5.60
N MET A 100 28.43 -7.26 -6.63
CA MET A 100 28.19 -8.65 -6.99
C MET A 100 29.43 -9.51 -6.69
N PRO A 101 29.54 -10.08 -5.47
CA PRO A 101 30.78 -10.75 -5.03
C PRO A 101 31.13 -12.00 -5.85
N LYS A 102 30.14 -12.64 -6.48
CA LYS A 102 30.32 -13.84 -7.33
C LYS A 102 30.62 -13.52 -8.78
N ASN A 103 30.56 -12.26 -9.21
CA ASN A 103 30.61 -11.79 -10.61
C ASN A 103 29.46 -12.33 -11.50
N PHE A 104 28.43 -12.90 -10.90
CA PHE A 104 27.18 -13.27 -11.55
C PHE A 104 26.03 -13.19 -10.57
N GLN A 105 24.85 -12.94 -11.07
CA GLN A 105 23.59 -13.08 -10.35
C GLN A 105 22.92 -14.39 -10.75
N THR A 106 22.47 -15.16 -9.78
CA THR A 106 21.67 -16.35 -10.03
C THR A 106 20.23 -15.95 -10.28
N SER A 107 19.67 -16.35 -11.41
CA SER A 107 18.34 -15.93 -11.89
C SER A 107 17.65 -17.08 -12.63
N GLN A 108 16.31 -17.10 -12.61
CA GLN A 108 15.48 -17.99 -13.42
C GLN A 108 14.97 -17.32 -14.70
N TYR A 109 15.63 -16.30 -15.20
CA TYR A 109 15.18 -15.48 -16.33
C TYR A 109 14.72 -16.29 -17.55
N ASP A 110 15.47 -17.33 -17.94
CA ASP A 110 15.22 -18.19 -19.10
C ASP A 110 14.27 -19.36 -18.82
N GLU A 111 14.09 -19.74 -17.57
CA GLU A 111 13.20 -20.82 -17.12
C GLU A 111 12.42 -20.39 -15.86
N PRO A 112 11.49 -19.43 -16.01
CA PRO A 112 10.78 -18.81 -14.87
C PRO A 112 9.85 -19.80 -14.18
N ILE A 113 9.67 -19.62 -12.85
CA ILE A 113 8.77 -20.45 -12.04
C ILE A 113 7.31 -20.25 -12.42
N ALA A 114 6.93 -19.08 -12.94
CA ALA A 114 5.55 -18.75 -13.28
C ALA A 114 5.48 -17.91 -14.57
N THR A 115 4.53 -18.22 -15.45
CA THR A 115 4.32 -17.55 -16.76
C THR A 115 2.84 -17.36 -17.07
N ASP A 116 2.57 -16.51 -18.06
CA ASP A 116 1.28 -16.38 -18.72
C ASP A 116 0.12 -16.07 -17.78
N GLY A 117 0.35 -15.14 -16.87
CA GLY A 117 -0.64 -14.68 -15.90
C GLY A 117 -1.32 -13.38 -16.28
N PHE A 118 -2.11 -12.88 -15.36
CA PHE A 118 -2.74 -11.55 -15.46
C PHE A 118 -3.14 -10.98 -14.11
N LEU A 119 -3.31 -9.65 -14.09
CA LEU A 119 -3.86 -8.91 -12.97
C LEU A 119 -4.91 -7.92 -13.49
N ASP A 120 -6.13 -7.98 -12.96
CA ASP A 120 -7.18 -7.02 -13.28
C ASP A 120 -7.08 -5.81 -12.33
N LEU A 121 -6.94 -4.62 -12.89
CA LEU A 121 -6.84 -3.35 -12.18
C LEU A 121 -8.18 -2.64 -12.23
N THR A 122 -8.62 -2.08 -11.11
CA THR A 122 -9.71 -1.10 -11.10
C THR A 122 -9.10 0.29 -11.03
N LEU A 123 -9.35 1.12 -12.02
CA LEU A 123 -8.88 2.50 -12.10
C LEU A 123 -9.77 3.44 -11.29
N ASP A 124 -9.36 4.71 -11.17
CA ASP A 124 -10.03 5.69 -10.29
C ASP A 124 -11.49 5.97 -10.70
N ASP A 125 -11.86 5.77 -11.95
CA ASP A 125 -13.25 5.90 -12.46
C ASP A 125 -14.06 4.59 -12.44
N GLY A 126 -13.45 3.49 -11.98
CA GLY A 126 -14.09 2.17 -11.90
C GLY A 126 -13.87 1.28 -13.16
N GLU A 127 -13.20 1.79 -14.21
CA GLU A 127 -12.84 0.95 -15.35
C GLU A 127 -11.87 -0.16 -14.93
N VAL A 128 -12.08 -1.36 -15.46
CA VAL A 128 -11.21 -2.52 -15.22
C VAL A 128 -10.29 -2.72 -16.41
N VAL A 129 -8.98 -2.63 -16.15
CA VAL A 129 -7.93 -2.88 -17.15
C VAL A 129 -7.18 -4.14 -16.80
N ARG A 130 -7.09 -5.08 -17.74
CA ARG A 130 -6.30 -6.31 -17.56
C ARG A 130 -4.86 -6.10 -17.98
N ILE A 131 -3.94 -6.37 -17.07
CA ILE A 131 -2.50 -6.38 -17.34
C ILE A 131 -2.02 -7.81 -17.43
N GLY A 132 -1.46 -8.19 -18.56
CA GLY A 132 -0.83 -9.50 -18.74
C GLY A 132 0.50 -9.57 -17.98
N ILE A 133 0.77 -10.70 -17.35
CA ILE A 133 2.04 -11.03 -16.72
C ILE A 133 2.75 -12.02 -17.64
N GLU A 134 3.89 -11.61 -18.18
CA GLU A 134 4.71 -12.48 -19.03
C GLU A 134 5.34 -13.58 -18.19
N ARG A 135 5.97 -13.18 -17.08
CA ARG A 135 6.63 -14.11 -16.15
C ARG A 135 6.81 -13.52 -14.74
N ALA A 136 6.96 -14.41 -13.80
CA ALA A 136 7.54 -14.14 -12.49
C ALA A 136 8.66 -15.16 -12.25
N HIS A 137 9.86 -14.67 -11.91
CA HIS A 137 11.03 -15.53 -11.73
C HIS A 137 11.85 -15.10 -10.52
N MET A 138 12.48 -16.09 -9.89
CA MET A 138 13.32 -15.87 -8.72
C MET A 138 14.72 -15.43 -9.12
N GLU A 139 15.27 -14.55 -8.30
CA GLU A 139 16.64 -14.07 -8.36
C GLU A 139 17.23 -13.94 -6.94
N GLU A 140 18.51 -13.64 -6.87
CA GLU A 140 19.13 -13.14 -5.65
C GLU A 140 19.43 -11.64 -5.77
N ASP A 141 19.28 -10.87 -4.68
CA ASP A 141 19.66 -9.45 -4.72
C ASP A 141 21.19 -9.27 -4.62
N THR A 142 21.65 -8.09 -5.03
CA THR A 142 23.05 -7.68 -4.98
C THR A 142 23.40 -7.04 -3.64
N GLY A 143 24.68 -6.81 -3.36
CA GLY A 143 25.11 -5.99 -2.24
C GLY A 143 24.67 -4.54 -2.40
N LYS A 144 25.02 -3.72 -1.42
CA LYS A 144 24.76 -2.29 -1.41
C LYS A 144 26.08 -1.52 -1.58
N SER A 145 26.09 -0.57 -2.53
CA SER A 145 27.20 0.37 -2.72
C SER A 145 26.85 1.73 -2.15
N LEU A 146 27.68 2.26 -1.27
CA LEU A 146 27.59 3.61 -0.72
C LEU A 146 28.73 4.44 -1.28
N HIS A 147 28.42 5.48 -2.06
CA HIS A 147 29.41 6.39 -2.63
C HIS A 147 29.66 7.56 -1.69
N VAL A 148 30.92 7.77 -1.31
CA VAL A 148 31.35 8.77 -0.32
C VAL A 148 32.15 9.88 -1.00
N GLY A 149 31.92 11.14 -0.62
CA GLY A 149 32.66 12.31 -1.10
C GLY A 149 32.04 13.05 -2.29
N GLY A 150 31.02 12.49 -2.95
CA GLY A 150 30.30 13.15 -4.05
C GLY A 150 29.13 14.02 -3.56
N SER A 151 28.75 15.01 -4.35
CA SER A 151 27.64 15.94 -4.02
C SER A 151 26.26 15.34 -4.21
N ASP A 152 26.12 14.21 -4.92
CA ASP A 152 24.85 13.63 -5.36
C ASP A 152 24.70 12.12 -5.05
N GLY A 153 25.59 11.58 -4.20
CA GLY A 153 25.54 10.15 -3.80
C GLY A 153 25.85 9.16 -4.93
N ARG A 154 26.40 9.61 -6.05
CA ARG A 154 26.73 8.81 -7.22
C ARG A 154 28.21 8.45 -7.27
N ILE A 155 28.55 7.42 -8.06
CA ILE A 155 29.93 6.99 -8.28
C ILE A 155 30.77 8.09 -8.96
N HIS A 156 30.15 8.89 -9.85
CA HIS A 156 30.83 10.03 -10.46
C HIS A 156 31.05 11.16 -9.44
N GLY A 157 32.31 11.48 -9.18
CA GLY A 157 32.71 12.47 -8.19
C GLY A 157 32.84 11.95 -6.78
N ALA A 158 32.61 10.65 -6.55
CA ALA A 158 32.89 10.03 -5.26
C ALA A 158 34.39 9.76 -5.09
N ASP A 159 34.90 9.99 -3.88
CA ASP A 159 36.28 9.68 -3.54
C ASP A 159 36.53 8.17 -3.44
N HIS A 160 35.53 7.45 -2.90
CA HIS A 160 35.55 6.00 -2.75
C HIS A 160 34.12 5.46 -2.59
N SER A 161 33.99 4.13 -2.68
CA SER A 161 32.73 3.44 -2.41
C SER A 161 32.93 2.40 -1.30
N LEU A 162 31.97 2.35 -0.38
CA LEU A 162 31.87 1.30 0.62
C LEU A 162 30.90 0.24 0.12
N LEU A 163 31.23 -1.03 0.34
CA LEU A 163 30.40 -2.16 -0.06
C LEU A 163 29.87 -2.87 1.18
N ASP A 164 28.56 -3.10 1.19
CA ASP A 164 27.88 -3.89 2.21
C ASP A 164 27.20 -5.08 1.51
N TYR A 165 27.66 -6.29 1.85
CA TYR A 165 27.15 -7.54 1.27
C TYR A 165 26.05 -8.19 2.13
N ASN A 166 25.51 -7.51 3.14
CA ASN A 166 24.41 -8.05 3.95
C ASN A 166 23.19 -8.37 3.07
N ARG A 167 22.91 -7.53 2.07
CA ARG A 167 21.81 -7.75 1.11
C ARG A 167 22.15 -8.80 0.04
N ALA A 168 23.41 -8.99 -0.30
CA ALA A 168 23.80 -9.95 -1.35
C ALA A 168 23.29 -11.35 -1.05
N GLY A 169 22.47 -11.89 -1.95
CA GLY A 169 21.85 -13.20 -1.81
C GLY A 169 20.47 -13.20 -1.11
N VAL A 170 19.90 -12.04 -0.76
CA VAL A 170 18.51 -11.94 -0.30
C VAL A 170 17.59 -12.43 -1.42
N PRO A 171 16.58 -13.28 -1.13
CA PRO A 171 15.66 -13.77 -2.15
C PRO A 171 14.87 -12.63 -2.78
N LEU A 172 14.89 -12.59 -4.10
CA LEU A 172 14.22 -11.60 -4.94
C LEU A 172 13.30 -12.30 -5.94
N ILE A 173 12.16 -11.72 -6.23
CA ILE A 173 11.30 -12.10 -7.35
C ILE A 173 11.14 -10.91 -8.30
N GLU A 174 11.34 -11.15 -9.59
CA GLU A 174 11.06 -10.18 -10.64
C GLU A 174 9.76 -10.58 -11.35
N ILE A 175 8.82 -9.62 -11.44
CA ILE A 175 7.52 -9.79 -12.09
C ILE A 175 7.48 -8.85 -13.29
N VAL A 176 7.35 -9.44 -14.47
CA VAL A 176 7.41 -8.72 -15.74
C VAL A 176 6.06 -8.77 -16.45
N THR A 177 5.55 -7.61 -16.83
CA THR A 177 4.31 -7.52 -17.62
C THR A 177 4.56 -7.84 -19.10
N THR A 178 3.53 -8.29 -19.77
CA THR A 178 3.48 -8.16 -21.24
C THR A 178 3.43 -6.67 -21.62
N MET A 179 3.61 -6.36 -22.91
CA MET A 179 3.39 -4.99 -23.38
C MET A 179 1.96 -4.54 -23.07
N ILE A 180 1.82 -3.29 -22.60
CA ILE A 180 0.55 -2.67 -22.23
C ILE A 180 0.28 -1.55 -23.24
N PRO A 181 -0.40 -1.85 -24.35
CA PRO A 181 -0.79 -0.86 -25.35
C PRO A 181 -2.09 -0.15 -24.96
N ASP A 182 -2.55 0.77 -25.81
CA ASP A 182 -3.88 1.36 -25.82
C ASP A 182 -4.27 2.13 -24.54
N THR A 183 -3.29 2.53 -23.75
CA THR A 183 -3.53 3.28 -22.50
C THR A 183 -3.76 4.78 -22.72
N GLY A 184 -3.24 5.35 -23.83
CA GLY A 184 -3.42 6.75 -24.17
C GLY A 184 -3.07 7.73 -23.03
N ALA A 185 -3.99 8.63 -22.70
CA ALA A 185 -3.84 9.57 -21.60
C ALA A 185 -3.74 8.90 -20.22
N ARG A 186 -4.21 7.67 -20.10
CA ARG A 186 -4.25 6.92 -18.84
C ARG A 186 -2.95 6.16 -18.54
N ALA A 187 -1.96 6.17 -19.42
CA ALA A 187 -0.70 5.45 -19.22
C ALA A 187 -0.06 5.71 -17.84
N PRO A 188 0.05 6.95 -17.34
CA PRO A 188 0.58 7.23 -16.01
C PRO A 188 -0.27 6.62 -14.87
N GLU A 189 -1.60 6.71 -14.97
CA GLU A 189 -2.54 6.14 -14.01
C GLU A 189 -2.47 4.61 -13.99
N VAL A 190 -2.47 3.97 -15.15
CA VAL A 190 -2.37 2.51 -15.30
C VAL A 190 -1.07 1.99 -14.67
N ALA A 191 0.05 2.66 -14.92
CA ALA A 191 1.32 2.26 -14.32
C ALA A 191 1.29 2.35 -12.78
N ARG A 192 0.77 3.45 -12.22
CA ARG A 192 0.59 3.61 -10.76
C ARG A 192 -0.37 2.57 -10.19
N ALA A 193 -1.50 2.36 -10.84
CA ALA A 193 -2.51 1.39 -10.40
C ALA A 193 -1.95 -0.04 -10.39
N TYR A 194 -1.16 -0.42 -11.39
CA TYR A 194 -0.51 -1.73 -11.45
C TYR A 194 0.44 -1.95 -10.26
N VAL A 195 1.37 -1.02 -10.04
CA VAL A 195 2.33 -1.16 -8.94
C VAL A 195 1.61 -1.16 -7.57
N THR A 196 0.52 -0.37 -7.44
CA THR A 196 -0.32 -0.34 -6.24
C THR A 196 -0.99 -1.69 -6.00
N ALA A 197 -1.67 -2.22 -7.02
CA ALA A 197 -2.40 -3.49 -6.91
C ALA A 197 -1.44 -4.67 -6.62
N LEU A 198 -0.27 -4.67 -7.27
CA LEU A 198 0.76 -5.68 -7.04
C LEU A 198 1.33 -5.60 -5.61
N ARG A 199 1.60 -4.40 -5.11
CA ARG A 199 2.03 -4.17 -3.72
C ARG A 199 1.01 -4.71 -2.72
N ASP A 200 -0.27 -4.37 -2.92
CA ASP A 200 -1.35 -4.80 -2.03
C ASP A 200 -1.54 -6.32 -2.07
N LEU A 201 -1.43 -6.92 -3.26
CA LEU A 201 -1.46 -8.37 -3.45
C LEU A 201 -0.34 -9.06 -2.66
N ILE A 202 0.90 -8.66 -2.88
CA ILE A 202 2.08 -9.29 -2.24
C ILE A 202 2.04 -9.12 -0.72
N ARG A 203 1.59 -7.95 -0.24
CA ARG A 203 1.36 -7.71 1.19
C ARG A 203 0.30 -8.66 1.75
N SER A 204 -0.81 -8.86 1.05
CA SER A 204 -1.88 -9.78 1.49
C SER A 204 -1.43 -11.22 1.58
N LEU A 205 -0.49 -11.64 0.72
CA LEU A 205 0.13 -12.96 0.76
C LEU A 205 1.08 -13.14 1.96
N GLY A 206 1.51 -12.06 2.60
CA GLY A 206 2.46 -12.07 3.71
C GLY A 206 3.87 -12.52 3.33
N VAL A 207 4.26 -12.38 2.06
CA VAL A 207 5.55 -12.86 1.53
C VAL A 207 6.59 -11.76 1.36
N SER A 208 6.23 -10.49 1.56
CA SER A 208 7.11 -9.32 1.58
C SER A 208 6.47 -8.18 2.36
N ASP A 209 7.30 -7.28 2.91
CA ASP A 209 6.85 -6.02 3.52
C ASP A 209 6.55 -4.94 2.47
N VAL A 210 6.99 -5.14 1.23
CA VAL A 210 6.79 -4.30 0.03
C VAL A 210 7.04 -2.81 0.27
N ARG A 211 8.10 -2.47 0.98
CA ARG A 211 8.50 -1.10 1.32
C ARG A 211 9.38 -0.50 0.24
N MET A 212 8.80 0.38 -0.59
CA MET A 212 9.53 1.08 -1.65
C MET A 212 10.61 2.03 -1.08
N ASP A 213 10.37 2.63 0.07
CA ASP A 213 11.30 3.52 0.77
C ASP A 213 12.55 2.81 1.30
N GLN A 214 12.44 1.52 1.62
CA GLN A 214 13.57 0.68 2.05
C GLN A 214 14.18 -0.15 0.91
N GLY A 215 13.54 -0.14 -0.27
CA GLY A 215 14.01 -0.85 -1.46
C GLY A 215 13.60 -2.31 -1.53
N SER A 216 12.75 -2.81 -0.62
CA SER A 216 12.22 -4.17 -0.70
C SER A 216 11.18 -4.35 -1.82
N MET A 217 10.70 -3.26 -2.41
CA MET A 217 9.95 -3.25 -3.66
C MET A 217 10.45 -2.13 -4.56
N ARG A 218 10.78 -2.45 -5.82
CA ARG A 218 11.29 -1.52 -6.83
C ARG A 218 10.53 -1.72 -8.12
N ALA A 219 10.22 -0.63 -8.83
CA ALA A 219 9.58 -0.69 -10.13
C ALA A 219 10.45 -0.01 -11.18
N ASP A 220 10.68 -0.71 -12.29
CA ASP A 220 11.33 -0.20 -13.48
C ASP A 220 10.26 -0.08 -14.58
N VAL A 221 10.16 1.09 -15.20
CA VAL A 221 9.12 1.37 -16.20
C VAL A 221 9.76 1.49 -17.57
N ASN A 222 9.38 0.61 -18.47
CA ASN A 222 9.67 0.69 -19.88
C ASN A 222 8.57 1.49 -20.57
N LEU A 223 8.93 2.47 -21.38
CA LEU A 223 8.00 3.26 -22.18
C LEU A 223 8.53 3.42 -23.59
N SER A 224 7.67 3.17 -24.57
CA SER A 224 7.87 3.60 -25.95
C SER A 224 6.72 4.50 -26.39
N LEU A 225 7.03 5.49 -27.21
CA LEU A 225 6.06 6.42 -27.78
C LEU A 225 6.16 6.35 -29.30
N SER A 226 5.02 6.26 -29.99
CA SER A 226 4.95 6.28 -31.45
C SER A 226 3.83 7.21 -31.91
N PRO A 227 3.91 7.77 -33.13
CA PRO A 227 2.77 8.47 -33.71
C PRO A 227 1.53 7.57 -33.73
N LYS A 228 0.33 8.15 -33.54
CA LYS A 228 -0.92 7.39 -33.52
C LYS A 228 -1.09 6.50 -34.73
N GLY A 229 -1.37 5.21 -34.47
CA GLY A 229 -1.49 4.19 -35.53
C GLY A 229 -0.17 3.83 -36.23
N GLY A 230 0.96 4.32 -35.72
CA GLY A 230 2.29 4.00 -36.25
C GLY A 230 2.85 2.66 -35.75
N ALA A 231 4.03 2.29 -36.22
CA ALA A 231 4.77 1.14 -35.73
C ALA A 231 5.26 1.41 -34.30
N LEU A 232 5.47 0.33 -33.52
CA LEU A 232 6.00 0.40 -32.15
C LEU A 232 7.30 1.22 -32.11
N GLY A 233 7.35 2.18 -31.20
CA GLY A 233 8.51 3.04 -30.96
C GLY A 233 9.65 2.33 -30.21
N THR A 234 10.81 2.99 -30.16
CA THR A 234 11.94 2.54 -29.35
C THR A 234 11.67 2.80 -27.87
N ARG A 235 11.85 1.78 -27.02
CA ARG A 235 11.63 1.89 -25.58
C ARG A 235 12.81 2.52 -24.84
N THR A 236 12.51 3.25 -23.79
CA THR A 236 13.47 3.62 -22.73
C THR A 236 13.04 2.98 -21.41
N GLU A 237 13.99 2.65 -20.55
CA GLU A 237 13.75 2.09 -19.22
C GLU A 237 14.00 3.17 -18.18
N THR A 238 13.04 3.45 -17.32
CA THR A 238 13.19 4.40 -16.21
C THR A 238 13.34 3.66 -14.88
N LYS A 239 14.47 3.87 -14.23
CA LYS A 239 14.85 3.32 -12.91
C LYS A 239 14.79 4.35 -11.79
N ASN A 240 14.96 3.91 -10.55
CA ASN A 240 14.89 4.73 -9.33
C ASN A 240 13.51 5.34 -9.07
N VAL A 241 12.47 4.57 -9.32
CA VAL A 241 11.11 4.99 -9.03
C VAL A 241 10.71 4.43 -7.66
N ASN A 242 10.92 5.23 -6.60
CA ASN A 242 10.87 4.77 -5.22
C ASN A 242 9.54 5.05 -4.51
N SER A 243 8.51 5.49 -5.24
CA SER A 243 7.17 5.70 -4.72
C SER A 243 6.10 5.53 -5.80
N LEU A 244 4.87 5.23 -5.40
CA LEU A 244 3.73 5.10 -6.33
C LEU A 244 3.48 6.40 -7.11
N ARG A 245 3.61 7.55 -6.43
CA ARG A 245 3.47 8.85 -7.07
C ARG A 245 4.57 9.10 -8.12
N SER A 246 5.76 8.60 -7.87
CA SER A 246 6.87 8.74 -8.79
C SER A 246 6.75 7.87 -10.02
N VAL A 247 6.09 6.70 -9.92
CA VAL A 247 5.73 5.88 -11.09
C VAL A 247 4.90 6.71 -12.08
N GLU A 248 3.83 7.34 -11.61
CA GLU A 248 2.97 8.18 -12.45
C GLU A 248 3.73 9.37 -13.05
N ARG A 249 4.51 10.08 -12.22
CA ARG A 249 5.31 11.25 -12.66
C ARG A 249 6.38 10.87 -13.68
N ALA A 250 7.05 9.75 -13.49
CA ALA A 250 8.09 9.25 -14.39
C ALA A 250 7.52 8.93 -15.77
N VAL A 251 6.37 8.22 -15.83
CA VAL A 251 5.69 7.93 -17.09
C VAL A 251 5.26 9.22 -17.81
N ARG A 252 4.61 10.13 -17.10
CA ARG A 252 4.18 11.41 -17.66
C ARG A 252 5.35 12.21 -18.22
N HIS A 253 6.43 12.33 -17.45
CA HIS A 253 7.64 13.05 -17.89
C HIS A 253 8.27 12.39 -19.11
N GLU A 254 8.39 11.07 -19.13
CA GLU A 254 9.04 10.35 -20.21
C GLU A 254 8.22 10.42 -21.51
N MET A 255 6.89 10.41 -21.44
CA MET A 255 6.00 10.69 -22.57
C MET A 255 6.27 12.08 -23.16
N SER A 256 6.29 13.12 -22.32
CA SER A 256 6.56 14.50 -22.74
C SER A 256 7.96 14.65 -23.35
N ARG A 257 8.96 13.98 -22.77
CA ARG A 257 10.33 14.01 -23.28
C ARG A 257 10.49 13.31 -24.64
N GLN A 258 9.93 12.10 -24.77
CA GLN A 258 10.04 11.34 -26.03
C GLN A 258 9.31 12.09 -27.16
N ALA A 259 8.15 12.66 -26.89
CA ALA A 259 7.43 13.52 -27.85
C ALA A 259 8.30 14.71 -28.31
N GLY A 260 8.97 15.38 -27.37
CA GLY A 260 9.87 16.50 -27.72
C GLY A 260 11.05 16.09 -28.60
N VAL A 261 11.62 14.90 -28.38
CA VAL A 261 12.67 14.34 -29.26
C VAL A 261 12.12 14.08 -30.66
N LEU A 262 10.97 13.42 -30.75
CA LEU A 262 10.34 13.04 -32.02
C LEU A 262 9.88 14.29 -32.80
N ASP A 263 9.30 15.29 -32.15
CA ASP A 263 8.88 16.55 -32.75
C ASP A 263 10.06 17.36 -33.32
N ALA A 264 11.22 17.26 -32.68
CA ALA A 264 12.46 17.85 -33.20
C ALA A 264 13.09 17.05 -34.35
N GLY A 265 12.47 15.96 -34.83
CA GLY A 265 12.98 15.09 -35.86
C GLY A 265 14.14 14.19 -35.40
N GLY A 266 14.30 14.02 -34.08
CA GLY A 266 15.28 13.12 -33.48
C GLY A 266 14.75 11.69 -33.39
N GLU A 267 15.63 10.77 -32.93
CA GLU A 267 15.32 9.36 -32.72
C GLU A 267 15.45 9.04 -31.22
N ILE A 268 14.54 8.18 -30.71
CA ILE A 268 14.65 7.66 -29.36
C ILE A 268 15.72 6.56 -29.33
N VAL A 269 16.67 6.70 -28.43
CA VAL A 269 17.72 5.73 -28.20
C VAL A 269 17.31 4.78 -27.07
N GLN A 270 17.51 3.48 -27.26
CA GLN A 270 17.28 2.50 -26.20
C GLN A 270 18.33 2.67 -25.09
N GLU A 271 17.90 3.24 -23.98
CA GLU A 271 18.77 3.56 -22.86
C GLU A 271 18.04 3.38 -21.50
N THR A 272 18.81 3.17 -20.44
CA THR A 272 18.34 3.29 -19.08
C THR A 272 18.37 4.76 -18.68
N ARG A 273 17.31 5.22 -18.05
CA ARG A 273 17.17 6.57 -17.48
C ARG A 273 16.92 6.46 -15.98
N HIS A 274 17.31 7.47 -15.23
CA HIS A 274 17.09 7.54 -13.79
C HIS A 274 16.12 8.67 -13.47
N PHE A 275 15.07 8.36 -12.74
CA PHE A 275 14.14 9.38 -12.25
C PHE A 275 14.73 10.11 -11.04
N ASP A 276 14.57 11.41 -11.03
CA ASP A 276 15.01 12.31 -9.96
C ASP A 276 13.75 12.85 -9.26
N GLU A 277 13.51 12.41 -8.04
CA GLU A 277 12.32 12.74 -7.23
C GLU A 277 12.19 14.25 -6.99
N ALA A 278 13.31 14.94 -6.76
CA ALA A 278 13.30 16.36 -6.41
C ALA A 278 12.91 17.23 -7.60
N THR A 279 13.42 16.90 -8.78
CA THR A 279 13.14 17.65 -10.02
C THR A 279 11.94 17.13 -10.80
N GLY A 280 11.57 15.84 -10.61
CA GLY A 280 10.55 15.17 -11.39
C GLY A 280 10.96 14.85 -12.82
N HIS A 281 12.26 14.88 -13.12
CA HIS A 281 12.79 14.65 -14.45
C HIS A 281 13.58 13.34 -14.52
N THR A 282 13.69 12.79 -15.73
CA THR A 282 14.60 11.66 -16.00
C THR A 282 15.93 12.16 -16.55
N ARG A 283 17.02 11.47 -16.20
CA ARG A 283 18.35 11.72 -16.74
C ARG A 283 18.87 10.46 -17.42
N ALA A 284 19.58 10.63 -18.55
CA ALA A 284 20.22 9.52 -19.25
C ALA A 284 21.23 8.81 -18.34
N GLY A 285 21.11 7.49 -18.26
CA GLY A 285 22.06 6.59 -17.65
C GLY A 285 22.99 5.94 -18.70
N ARG A 286 23.32 4.68 -18.48
CA ARG A 286 24.08 3.89 -19.44
C ARG A 286 23.16 3.38 -20.57
N ARG A 287 23.75 2.99 -21.71
CA ARG A 287 23.03 2.22 -22.72
C ARG A 287 22.61 0.88 -22.10
N LYS A 288 21.40 0.42 -22.44
CA LYS A 288 20.90 -0.86 -21.94
C LYS A 288 21.73 -2.00 -22.56
N GLU A 289 22.23 -2.89 -21.70
CA GLU A 289 22.86 -4.14 -22.12
C GLU A 289 21.80 -5.09 -22.69
N THR A 290 22.16 -5.88 -23.66
CA THR A 290 21.27 -6.92 -24.23
C THR A 290 21.40 -8.20 -23.41
N SER A 291 20.42 -9.11 -23.50
CA SER A 291 20.49 -10.41 -22.83
C SER A 291 21.72 -11.23 -23.25
N GLU A 292 22.23 -11.01 -24.48
CA GLU A 292 23.42 -11.66 -25.00
C GLU A 292 24.71 -11.22 -24.28
N ASP A 293 24.74 -9.98 -23.77
CA ASP A 293 25.89 -9.44 -23.04
C ASP A 293 26.10 -10.18 -21.72
N TYR A 294 25.03 -10.68 -21.08
CA TYR A 294 25.09 -11.41 -19.84
C TYR A 294 25.52 -12.87 -19.98
N ARG A 295 25.57 -13.42 -21.18
CA ARG A 295 26.05 -14.79 -21.46
C ARG A 295 25.47 -15.79 -20.47
N TYR A 296 24.13 -15.86 -20.39
CA TYR A 296 23.42 -16.80 -19.54
C TYR A 296 23.83 -18.22 -19.80
N PHE A 297 24.05 -19.00 -18.73
CA PHE A 297 24.19 -20.46 -18.80
C PHE A 297 23.62 -21.08 -17.52
N PRO A 298 23.18 -22.36 -17.55
CA PRO A 298 22.61 -23.02 -16.39
C PRO A 298 23.56 -23.01 -15.19
N GLU A 299 23.03 -22.75 -13.99
CA GLU A 299 23.78 -22.82 -12.73
C GLU A 299 24.13 -24.28 -12.41
N PRO A 300 25.39 -24.70 -12.50
CA PRO A 300 25.76 -26.12 -12.37
C PRO A 300 25.70 -26.60 -10.92
N ASP A 301 25.74 -25.70 -9.94
CA ASP A 301 25.79 -26.05 -8.51
C ASP A 301 24.40 -26.16 -7.87
N LEU A 302 23.33 -25.89 -8.62
CA LEU A 302 21.95 -26.00 -8.19
C LEU A 302 21.19 -27.09 -8.91
N VAL A 303 20.44 -27.89 -8.15
CA VAL A 303 19.50 -28.86 -8.72
C VAL A 303 18.28 -28.12 -9.29
N PRO A 304 17.62 -28.67 -10.35
CA PRO A 304 16.37 -28.11 -10.86
C PRO A 304 15.29 -28.05 -9.79
N ILE A 305 14.37 -27.07 -9.96
CA ILE A 305 13.15 -26.95 -9.17
C ILE A 305 12.03 -27.64 -9.95
N ALA A 306 11.40 -28.61 -9.33
CA ALA A 306 10.30 -29.37 -9.93
C ALA A 306 9.16 -29.53 -8.89
N PRO A 307 8.33 -28.51 -8.71
CA PRO A 307 7.21 -28.57 -7.77
C PRO A 307 6.19 -29.60 -8.26
N SER A 308 5.76 -30.51 -7.37
CA SER A 308 4.70 -31.45 -7.74
C SER A 308 3.36 -30.74 -7.87
N ALA A 309 2.45 -31.28 -8.68
CA ALA A 309 1.11 -30.74 -8.83
C ALA A 309 0.36 -30.69 -7.50
N GLU A 310 0.53 -31.70 -6.66
CA GLU A 310 -0.08 -31.79 -5.33
C GLU A 310 0.41 -30.64 -4.44
N TRP A 311 1.73 -30.34 -4.44
CA TRP A 311 2.27 -29.25 -3.66
C TRP A 311 1.79 -27.87 -4.15
N VAL A 312 1.68 -27.69 -5.46
CA VAL A 312 1.12 -26.46 -6.04
C VAL A 312 -0.35 -26.27 -5.61
N GLU A 313 -1.16 -27.34 -5.65
CA GLU A 313 -2.56 -27.26 -5.21
C GLU A 313 -2.70 -27.08 -3.68
N GLU A 314 -1.81 -27.65 -2.88
CA GLU A 314 -1.74 -27.38 -1.44
C GLU A 314 -1.49 -25.88 -1.19
N LEU A 315 -0.51 -25.29 -1.88
CA LEU A 315 -0.21 -23.86 -1.77
C LEU A 315 -1.38 -23.00 -2.27
N ARG A 316 -2.06 -23.40 -3.34
CA ARG A 316 -3.27 -22.73 -3.82
C ARG A 316 -4.37 -22.69 -2.76
N GLY A 317 -4.59 -23.82 -2.06
CA GLY A 317 -5.58 -23.93 -0.99
C GLY A 317 -5.26 -23.09 0.26
N THR A 318 -4.01 -22.62 0.38
CA THR A 318 -3.56 -21.76 1.50
C THR A 318 -3.45 -20.29 1.15
N LEU A 319 -3.85 -19.88 -0.06
CA LEU A 319 -3.89 -18.47 -0.41
C LEU A 319 -4.93 -17.75 0.46
N PRO A 320 -4.60 -16.58 0.99
CA PRO A 320 -5.59 -15.74 1.66
C PRO A 320 -6.61 -15.21 0.65
N GLU A 321 -7.71 -14.65 1.14
CA GLU A 321 -8.62 -13.86 0.32
C GLU A 321 -7.85 -12.72 -0.35
N LEU A 322 -7.95 -12.64 -1.68
CA LEU A 322 -7.18 -11.67 -2.45
C LEU A 322 -7.78 -10.26 -2.32
N PRO A 323 -6.98 -9.17 -2.46
CA PRO A 323 -7.45 -7.82 -2.21
C PRO A 323 -8.72 -7.41 -2.98
N TRP A 324 -8.86 -7.84 -4.22
CA TRP A 324 -10.07 -7.55 -5.03
C TRP A 324 -11.29 -8.37 -4.62
N GLU A 325 -11.12 -9.61 -4.16
CA GLU A 325 -12.20 -10.44 -3.60
C GLU A 325 -12.68 -9.86 -2.27
N ARG A 326 -11.73 -9.48 -1.41
CA ARG A 326 -11.98 -8.79 -0.15
C ARG A 326 -12.77 -7.49 -0.37
N ARG A 327 -12.36 -6.67 -1.34
CA ARG A 327 -13.08 -5.43 -1.68
C ARG A 327 -14.51 -5.70 -2.12
N LYS A 328 -14.72 -6.66 -3.01
CA LYS A 328 -16.08 -7.06 -3.45
C LYS A 328 -16.94 -7.58 -2.30
N ARG A 329 -16.38 -8.43 -1.45
CA ARG A 329 -17.08 -8.93 -0.26
C ARG A 329 -17.45 -7.78 0.67
N ILE A 330 -16.54 -6.91 1.02
CA ILE A 330 -16.78 -5.76 1.90
C ILE A 330 -17.88 -4.85 1.33
N GLN A 331 -17.85 -4.55 0.03
CA GLN A 331 -18.91 -3.76 -0.62
C GLN A 331 -20.27 -4.43 -0.51
N SER A 332 -20.33 -5.73 -0.79
CA SER A 332 -21.57 -6.50 -0.69
C SER A 332 -22.08 -6.57 0.75
N ASP A 333 -21.20 -6.88 1.70
CA ASP A 333 -21.60 -7.11 3.11
C ASP A 333 -21.98 -5.81 3.82
N TRP A 334 -21.31 -4.71 3.49
CA TRP A 334 -21.54 -3.40 4.14
C TRP A 334 -22.48 -2.49 3.35
N GLY A 335 -22.81 -2.85 2.11
CA GLY A 335 -23.68 -2.05 1.24
C GLY A 335 -23.10 -0.68 0.91
N ILE A 336 -21.78 -0.59 0.69
CA ILE A 336 -21.06 0.66 0.43
C ILE A 336 -20.71 0.83 -1.04
N SER A 337 -20.61 2.09 -1.46
CA SER A 337 -20.20 2.46 -2.81
C SER A 337 -18.70 2.28 -3.03
N ASP A 338 -18.27 2.30 -4.30
CA ASP A 338 -16.85 2.31 -4.67
C ASP A 338 -16.11 3.53 -4.09
N GLU A 339 -16.76 4.69 -4.01
CA GLU A 339 -16.20 5.91 -3.44
C GLU A 339 -15.94 5.75 -1.95
N GLU A 340 -16.93 5.27 -1.19
CA GLU A 340 -16.78 5.01 0.25
C GLU A 340 -15.67 3.98 0.53
N LEU A 341 -15.57 2.92 -0.29
CA LEU A 341 -14.49 1.93 -0.14
C LEU A 341 -13.12 2.54 -0.43
N ARG A 342 -12.99 3.37 -1.47
CA ARG A 342 -11.73 4.08 -1.77
C ARG A 342 -11.31 5.01 -0.64
N ASP A 343 -12.25 5.73 -0.05
CA ASP A 343 -11.98 6.62 1.08
C ASP A 343 -11.46 5.83 2.29
N LEU A 344 -12.04 4.65 2.57
CA LEU A 344 -11.55 3.75 3.63
C LEU A 344 -10.12 3.26 3.36
N VAL A 345 -9.83 2.86 2.12
CA VAL A 345 -8.49 2.39 1.71
C VAL A 345 -7.47 3.52 1.79
N ASN A 346 -7.79 4.67 1.20
CA ASN A 346 -6.88 5.83 1.15
C ASN A 346 -6.64 6.44 2.53
N GLY A 347 -7.63 6.40 3.41
CA GLY A 347 -7.53 6.84 4.80
C GLY A 347 -6.86 5.84 5.74
N GLY A 348 -6.41 4.67 5.25
CA GLY A 348 -5.82 3.61 6.08
C GLY A 348 -6.79 3.01 7.10
N ALA A 349 -8.11 3.15 6.88
CA ALA A 349 -9.14 2.76 7.83
C ALA A 349 -9.72 1.37 7.56
N LEU A 350 -9.54 0.80 6.36
CA LEU A 350 -10.24 -0.42 5.95
C LEU A 350 -10.00 -1.60 6.89
N GLU A 351 -8.74 -1.89 7.22
CA GLU A 351 -8.34 -2.99 8.11
C GLU A 351 -8.88 -2.78 9.53
N LEU A 352 -8.87 -1.53 10.00
CA LEU A 352 -9.34 -1.18 11.34
C LEU A 352 -10.86 -1.31 11.45
N VAL A 353 -11.59 -0.86 10.42
CA VAL A 353 -13.05 -1.02 10.36
C VAL A 353 -13.42 -2.49 10.28
N GLU A 354 -12.77 -3.28 9.43
CA GLU A 354 -13.05 -4.71 9.29
C GLU A 354 -12.80 -5.46 10.61
N ALA A 355 -11.68 -5.17 11.29
CA ALA A 355 -11.39 -5.75 12.59
C ALA A 355 -12.42 -5.32 13.66
N THR A 356 -12.94 -4.09 13.60
CA THR A 356 -13.99 -3.59 14.51
C THR A 356 -15.32 -4.31 14.25
N VAL A 357 -15.65 -4.55 12.98
CA VAL A 357 -16.83 -5.33 12.60
C VAL A 357 -16.70 -6.79 13.03
N ALA A 358 -15.53 -7.39 12.85
CA ALA A 358 -15.23 -8.74 13.33
C ALA A 358 -15.33 -8.85 14.86
N ALA A 359 -15.08 -7.76 15.60
CA ALA A 359 -15.29 -7.67 17.04
C ALA A 359 -16.77 -7.44 17.46
N GLY A 360 -17.71 -7.41 16.50
CA GLY A 360 -19.16 -7.39 16.73
C GLY A 360 -19.84 -6.04 16.50
N ALA A 361 -19.12 -5.00 16.06
CA ALA A 361 -19.75 -3.72 15.76
C ALA A 361 -20.45 -3.72 14.40
N PRO A 362 -21.58 -3.00 14.24
CA PRO A 362 -22.16 -2.77 12.91
C PRO A 362 -21.21 -1.95 12.04
N SER A 363 -21.19 -2.25 10.73
CA SER A 363 -20.23 -1.67 9.78
C SER A 363 -20.36 -0.13 9.64
N GLN A 364 -21.57 0.39 9.68
CA GLN A 364 -21.84 1.82 9.56
C GLN A 364 -21.25 2.61 10.74
N GLU A 365 -21.46 2.14 11.96
CA GLU A 365 -20.94 2.75 13.18
C GLU A 365 -19.42 2.65 13.25
N ALA A 366 -18.87 1.48 12.93
CA ALA A 366 -17.43 1.27 12.87
C ALA A 366 -16.77 2.25 11.89
N ARG A 367 -17.29 2.37 10.66
CA ARG A 367 -16.81 3.33 9.65
C ARG A 367 -16.89 4.78 10.18
N SER A 368 -18.04 5.15 10.76
CA SER A 368 -18.24 6.50 11.30
C SER A 368 -17.19 6.86 12.36
N TRP A 369 -16.85 5.95 13.25
CA TRP A 369 -15.83 6.18 14.27
C TRP A 369 -14.43 6.34 13.68
N TRP A 370 -14.00 5.41 12.80
CA TRP A 370 -12.64 5.42 12.25
C TRP A 370 -12.40 6.56 11.25
N VAL A 371 -13.36 6.86 10.36
CA VAL A 371 -13.20 7.89 9.32
C VAL A 371 -13.39 9.31 9.87
N SER A 372 -14.14 9.48 10.97
CA SER A 372 -14.40 10.82 11.50
C SER A 372 -13.59 11.10 12.78
N TYR A 373 -14.05 10.60 13.92
CA TYR A 373 -13.48 11.00 15.21
C TYR A 373 -12.05 10.50 15.41
N LEU A 374 -11.78 9.23 15.12
CA LEU A 374 -10.44 8.66 15.27
C LEU A 374 -9.44 9.23 14.25
N ALA A 375 -9.87 9.48 13.02
CA ALA A 375 -9.06 10.20 12.04
C ALA A 375 -8.70 11.61 12.50
N GLN A 376 -9.65 12.33 13.11
CA GLN A 376 -9.39 13.64 13.73
C GLN A 376 -8.36 13.52 14.87
N GLN A 377 -8.47 12.50 15.74
CA GLN A 377 -7.52 12.27 16.82
C GLN A 377 -6.11 11.94 16.30
N ALA A 378 -6.00 11.11 15.26
CA ALA A 378 -4.73 10.79 14.60
C ALA A 378 -4.06 12.05 14.06
N ASN A 379 -4.80 12.87 13.32
CA ASN A 379 -4.31 14.16 12.81
C ASN A 379 -3.86 15.11 13.94
N THR A 380 -4.64 15.19 15.01
CA THR A 380 -4.32 16.07 16.17
C THR A 380 -3.05 15.63 16.87
N ARG A 381 -2.80 14.31 16.93
CA ARG A 381 -1.62 13.68 17.56
C ARG A 381 -0.45 13.53 16.58
N SER A 382 -0.64 13.86 15.29
CA SER A 382 0.35 13.73 14.22
C SER A 382 0.91 12.30 14.08
N VAL A 383 0.02 11.31 14.17
CA VAL A 383 0.32 9.88 14.00
C VAL A 383 -0.57 9.28 12.92
N GLU A 384 -0.16 8.14 12.37
CA GLU A 384 -1.02 7.36 11.48
C GLU A 384 -2.21 6.77 12.23
N LEU A 385 -3.33 6.53 11.53
CA LEU A 385 -4.57 6.04 12.14
C LEU A 385 -4.36 4.72 12.89
N ALA A 386 -3.54 3.83 12.34
CA ALA A 386 -3.22 2.54 12.95
C ALA A 386 -2.26 2.62 14.17
N GLU A 387 -1.63 3.78 14.37
CA GLU A 387 -0.72 4.03 15.51
C GLU A 387 -1.44 4.60 16.73
N LEU A 388 -2.74 4.88 16.62
CA LEU A 388 -3.53 5.31 17.76
C LEU A 388 -3.54 4.24 18.87
N ALA A 389 -3.40 4.68 20.10
CA ALA A 389 -3.40 3.80 21.30
C ALA A 389 -4.81 3.28 21.64
N ILE A 390 -5.55 2.82 20.63
CA ILE A 390 -6.87 2.20 20.78
C ILE A 390 -6.99 1.02 19.80
N THR A 391 -7.52 -0.10 20.28
CA THR A 391 -7.71 -1.29 19.45
C THR A 391 -9.11 -1.33 18.80
N PRO A 392 -9.28 -2.02 17.66
CA PRO A 392 -10.59 -2.25 17.05
C PRO A 392 -11.62 -2.87 18.01
N ALA A 393 -11.19 -3.79 18.88
CA ALA A 393 -12.07 -4.39 19.89
C ALA A 393 -12.55 -3.37 20.94
N GLN A 394 -11.70 -2.42 21.34
CA GLN A 394 -12.09 -1.35 22.23
C GLN A 394 -13.09 -0.38 21.58
N VAL A 395 -12.90 -0.08 20.28
CA VAL A 395 -13.87 0.73 19.51
C VAL A 395 -15.21 0.01 19.41
N ALA A 396 -15.19 -1.30 19.13
CA ALA A 396 -16.41 -2.13 19.11
C ALA A 396 -17.14 -2.09 20.48
N ARG A 397 -16.39 -2.18 21.60
CA ARG A 397 -16.96 -2.07 22.94
C ARG A 397 -17.62 -0.71 23.19
N VAL A 398 -17.00 0.38 22.77
CA VAL A 398 -17.59 1.73 22.87
C VAL A 398 -18.89 1.82 22.08
N ILE A 399 -18.92 1.27 20.84
CA ILE A 399 -20.12 1.22 20.01
C ILE A 399 -21.23 0.41 20.70
N GLU A 400 -20.90 -0.73 21.29
CA GLU A 400 -21.83 -1.57 22.04
C GLU A 400 -22.45 -0.80 23.23
N LEU A 401 -21.65 -0.07 24.01
CA LEU A 401 -22.13 0.73 25.15
C LEU A 401 -23.09 1.86 24.69
N VAL A 402 -22.84 2.44 23.51
CA VAL A 402 -23.76 3.43 22.91
C VAL A 402 -25.06 2.76 22.46
N ALA A 403 -24.98 1.61 21.80
CA ALA A 403 -26.15 0.87 21.35
C ALA A 403 -27.03 0.35 22.52
N ALA A 404 -26.40 -0.02 23.63
CA ALA A 404 -27.07 -0.41 24.87
C ALA A 404 -27.72 0.78 25.62
N GLY A 405 -27.47 2.03 25.18
CA GLY A 405 -27.96 3.24 25.84
C GLY A 405 -27.22 3.58 27.13
N GLU A 406 -26.11 2.92 27.42
CA GLU A 406 -25.26 3.21 28.57
C GLU A 406 -24.44 4.49 28.40
N LEU A 407 -24.11 4.82 27.14
CA LEU A 407 -23.39 6.04 26.76
C LEU A 407 -24.15 6.83 25.69
N THR A 408 -24.08 8.15 25.79
CA THR A 408 -24.39 9.02 24.64
C THR A 408 -23.17 9.13 23.75
N ASN A 409 -23.33 9.53 22.47
CA ASN A 409 -22.20 9.79 21.56
C ASN A 409 -21.17 10.78 22.13
N LYS A 410 -21.62 11.75 22.94
CA LYS A 410 -20.73 12.70 23.63
C LYS A 410 -19.89 12.04 24.70
N LEU A 411 -20.49 11.17 25.49
CA LEU A 411 -19.79 10.40 26.53
C LEU A 411 -18.85 9.38 25.92
N ALA A 412 -19.27 8.73 24.84
CA ALA A 412 -18.45 7.78 24.08
C ALA A 412 -17.13 8.41 23.58
N ARG A 413 -17.18 9.65 23.09
CA ARG A 413 -15.96 10.39 22.72
C ARG A 413 -15.04 10.62 23.93
N GLN A 414 -15.58 10.93 25.09
CA GLN A 414 -14.78 11.09 26.32
C GLN A 414 -14.17 9.76 26.79
N VAL A 415 -14.84 8.64 26.54
CA VAL A 415 -14.29 7.30 26.80
C VAL A 415 -13.12 7.04 25.84
N VAL A 416 -13.31 7.29 24.55
CA VAL A 416 -12.24 7.14 23.55
C VAL A 416 -11.03 8.01 23.88
N ASP A 417 -11.25 9.28 24.28
CA ASP A 417 -10.16 10.17 24.71
C ASP A 417 -9.40 9.58 25.92
N GLY A 418 -10.09 9.04 26.91
CA GLY A 418 -9.46 8.41 28.07
C GLY A 418 -8.65 7.17 27.69
N VAL A 419 -9.16 6.35 26.77
CA VAL A 419 -8.41 5.18 26.23
C VAL A 419 -7.15 5.64 25.51
N LEU A 420 -7.26 6.63 24.63
CA LEU A 420 -6.14 7.21 23.88
C LEU A 420 -5.09 7.87 24.79
N ASP A 421 -5.49 8.36 25.96
CA ASP A 421 -4.63 8.96 26.98
C ASP A 421 -4.03 7.92 27.95
N GLY A 422 -4.35 6.61 27.75
CA GLY A 422 -3.77 5.51 28.51
C GLY A 422 -4.43 5.27 29.89
N GLU A 423 -5.66 5.76 30.10
CA GLU A 423 -6.38 5.60 31.37
C GLU A 423 -6.96 4.19 31.60
N GLY A 424 -6.84 3.32 30.60
CA GLY A 424 -7.32 1.94 30.63
C GLY A 424 -8.26 1.60 29.48
N GLY A 425 -8.95 0.45 29.57
CA GLY A 425 -9.96 0.05 28.59
C GLY A 425 -11.26 0.85 28.71
N PRO A 426 -12.19 0.73 27.73
CA PRO A 426 -13.44 1.50 27.72
C PRO A 426 -14.25 1.42 29.03
N ASP A 427 -14.44 0.22 29.56
CA ASP A 427 -15.20 -0.01 30.78
C ASP A 427 -14.51 0.60 32.03
N GLU A 428 -13.18 0.56 32.05
CA GLU A 428 -12.37 1.15 33.15
C GLU A 428 -12.48 2.68 33.12
N VAL A 429 -12.38 3.30 31.93
CA VAL A 429 -12.57 4.75 31.74
C VAL A 429 -13.99 5.18 32.12
N VAL A 430 -15.01 4.41 31.73
CA VAL A 430 -16.41 4.65 32.13
C VAL A 430 -16.55 4.66 33.64
N ALA A 431 -15.98 3.67 34.32
CA ALA A 431 -16.04 3.57 35.79
C ALA A 431 -15.25 4.69 36.47
N ALA A 432 -14.01 4.96 36.01
CA ALA A 432 -13.13 5.96 36.63
C ALA A 432 -13.65 7.39 36.49
N ARG A 433 -14.21 7.73 35.34
CA ARG A 433 -14.75 9.07 35.06
C ARG A 433 -16.25 9.21 35.39
N GLY A 434 -16.93 8.13 35.79
CA GLY A 434 -18.36 8.12 36.09
C GLY A 434 -19.24 8.44 34.88
N LEU A 435 -18.84 8.00 33.69
CA LEU A 435 -19.48 8.31 32.42
C LEU A 435 -20.65 7.36 32.15
N LYS A 436 -21.77 7.53 32.85
CA LYS A 436 -22.99 6.78 32.55
C LYS A 436 -24.15 7.73 32.26
N VAL A 437 -25.04 7.28 31.36
CA VAL A 437 -26.31 8.00 31.14
C VAL A 437 -27.11 8.00 32.43
N VAL A 438 -27.62 9.16 32.80
CA VAL A 438 -28.54 9.26 33.92
C VAL A 438 -29.87 8.64 33.52
N SER A 439 -30.12 7.40 33.96
CA SER A 439 -31.36 6.65 33.71
C SER A 439 -32.42 6.87 34.82
N ASP A 440 -32.10 7.60 35.85
CA ASP A 440 -33.06 7.95 36.92
C ASP A 440 -34.05 9.00 36.39
N GLU A 441 -35.25 8.55 36.06
CA GLU A 441 -36.31 9.39 35.51
C GLU A 441 -36.72 10.49 36.51
N GLY A 442 -36.62 10.23 37.83
CA GLY A 442 -36.85 11.24 38.84
C GLY A 442 -35.83 12.37 38.82
N ALA A 443 -34.56 12.04 38.63
CA ALA A 443 -33.49 13.03 38.53
C ALA A 443 -33.58 13.83 37.22
N LEU A 444 -33.96 13.18 36.10
CA LEU A 444 -34.20 13.87 34.83
C LEU A 444 -35.38 14.83 34.90
N VAL A 445 -36.50 14.41 35.50
CA VAL A 445 -37.69 15.23 35.73
C VAL A 445 -37.35 16.44 36.60
N ALA A 446 -36.62 16.25 37.68
CA ALA A 446 -36.21 17.35 38.56
C ALA A 446 -35.31 18.38 37.82
N ALA A 447 -34.38 17.88 36.97
CA ALA A 447 -33.51 18.75 36.16
C ALA A 447 -34.31 19.53 35.08
N VAL A 448 -35.31 18.89 34.46
CA VAL A 448 -36.22 19.53 33.51
C VAL A 448 -37.06 20.59 34.18
N ASP A 449 -37.66 20.27 35.36
CA ASP A 449 -38.47 21.23 36.10
C ASP A 449 -37.66 22.47 36.57
N ALA A 450 -36.42 22.24 37.00
CA ALA A 450 -35.51 23.33 37.37
C ALA A 450 -35.17 24.23 36.14
N ALA A 451 -34.85 23.60 35.01
CA ALA A 451 -34.52 24.34 33.78
C ALA A 451 -35.72 25.11 33.20
N LEU A 452 -36.94 24.57 33.34
CA LEU A 452 -38.18 25.25 32.96
C LEU A 452 -38.49 26.44 33.90
N ALA A 453 -38.21 26.31 35.19
CA ALA A 453 -38.38 27.39 36.18
C ALA A 453 -37.38 28.52 35.94
N GLU A 454 -36.15 28.24 35.53
CA GLU A 454 -35.14 29.26 35.21
C GLU A 454 -35.43 30.02 33.89
N GLN A 455 -36.24 29.43 33.01
CA GLN A 455 -36.50 29.98 31.65
C GLN A 455 -38.01 30.02 31.35
N PRO A 456 -38.81 30.77 32.12
CA PRO A 456 -40.28 30.78 31.98
C PRO A 456 -40.75 31.28 30.62
N ASP A 457 -40.05 32.23 30.02
CA ASP A 457 -40.38 32.78 28.67
C ASP A 457 -40.27 31.73 27.55
N ILE A 458 -39.34 30.78 27.72
CA ILE A 458 -39.17 29.69 26.77
C ILE A 458 -40.27 28.63 26.98
N ALA A 459 -40.60 28.34 28.23
CA ALA A 459 -41.70 27.43 28.58
C ALA A 459 -43.04 27.94 28.00
N GLU A 460 -43.33 29.25 28.05
CA GLU A 460 -44.50 29.86 27.44
C GLU A 460 -44.51 29.74 25.90
N LYS A 461 -43.34 29.95 25.23
CA LYS A 461 -43.20 29.74 23.77
C LYS A 461 -43.50 28.30 23.34
N ILE A 462 -43.07 27.33 24.13
CA ILE A 462 -43.33 25.91 23.89
C ILE A 462 -44.83 25.63 24.05
N ARG A 463 -45.48 26.11 25.12
CA ARG A 463 -46.94 26.03 25.32
C ARG A 463 -47.73 26.68 24.17
N GLY A 464 -47.21 27.74 23.61
CA GLY A 464 -47.77 28.42 22.44
C GLY A 464 -47.51 27.69 21.10
N GLY A 465 -47.07 26.42 21.11
CA GLY A 465 -46.84 25.59 19.91
C GLY A 465 -45.47 25.74 19.24
N LYS A 466 -44.53 26.55 19.78
CA LYS A 466 -43.16 26.68 19.25
C LYS A 466 -42.24 25.60 19.86
N VAL A 467 -42.51 24.32 19.54
CA VAL A 467 -41.77 23.13 20.07
C VAL A 467 -40.27 23.18 19.79
N GLN A 468 -39.83 23.92 18.79
CA GLN A 468 -38.41 24.10 18.47
C GLN A 468 -37.66 24.85 19.59
N ALA A 469 -38.34 25.69 20.37
CA ALA A 469 -37.74 26.41 21.50
C ALA A 469 -37.27 25.48 22.62
N ALA A 470 -37.75 24.23 22.68
CA ALA A 470 -37.30 23.21 23.64
C ALA A 470 -35.79 22.97 23.61
N GLY A 471 -35.13 23.24 22.47
CA GLY A 471 -33.67 23.10 22.35
C GLY A 471 -32.86 23.90 23.37
N ALA A 472 -33.34 25.07 23.82
CA ALA A 472 -32.67 25.88 24.84
C ALA A 472 -32.77 25.22 26.25
N ILE A 473 -33.95 24.67 26.58
CA ILE A 473 -34.14 23.92 27.83
C ILE A 473 -33.34 22.62 27.82
N VAL A 474 -33.33 21.88 26.68
CA VAL A 474 -32.46 20.70 26.53
C VAL A 474 -31.00 21.05 26.79
N GLY A 475 -30.52 22.18 26.23
CA GLY A 475 -29.15 22.67 26.48
C GLY A 475 -28.86 22.95 27.96
N ALA A 476 -29.79 23.53 28.68
CA ALA A 476 -29.66 23.79 30.13
C ALA A 476 -29.62 22.48 30.95
N VAL A 477 -30.53 21.54 30.66
CA VAL A 477 -30.54 20.21 31.32
C VAL A 477 -29.26 19.44 31.00
N MET A 478 -28.81 19.42 29.74
CA MET A 478 -27.55 18.78 29.35
C MET A 478 -26.33 19.38 30.06
N LYS A 479 -26.33 20.70 30.30
CA LYS A 479 -25.29 21.36 31.10
C LYS A 479 -25.34 20.96 32.57
N ALA A 480 -26.53 20.96 33.18
CA ALA A 480 -26.74 20.56 34.57
C ALA A 480 -26.37 19.10 34.84
N THR A 481 -26.68 18.22 33.89
CA THR A 481 -26.36 16.78 33.95
C THR A 481 -24.96 16.43 33.42
N LYS A 482 -24.10 17.42 33.15
CA LYS A 482 -22.75 17.27 32.57
C LYS A 482 -22.73 16.44 31.26
N GLY A 483 -23.83 16.46 30.52
CA GLY A 483 -23.97 15.72 29.28
C GLY A 483 -24.39 14.25 29.46
N GLN A 484 -24.74 13.83 30.66
CA GLN A 484 -25.14 12.46 31.00
C GLN A 484 -26.63 12.18 30.75
N ALA A 485 -27.45 13.19 30.47
CA ALA A 485 -28.86 13.00 30.13
C ALA A 485 -29.04 12.60 28.67
N ASP A 486 -30.04 11.77 28.37
CA ASP A 486 -30.47 11.52 26.97
C ASP A 486 -31.25 12.75 26.48
N ALA A 487 -30.69 13.45 25.46
CA ALA A 487 -31.29 14.65 24.92
C ALA A 487 -32.68 14.41 24.29
N LYS A 488 -32.93 13.21 23.78
CA LYS A 488 -34.24 12.83 23.22
C LYS A 488 -35.26 12.65 24.32
N ARG A 489 -34.91 11.92 25.38
CA ARG A 489 -35.79 11.73 26.54
C ARG A 489 -36.06 13.03 27.30
N VAL A 490 -35.02 13.86 27.43
CA VAL A 490 -35.16 15.23 28.02
C VAL A 490 -36.15 16.05 27.19
N ARG A 491 -36.09 16.01 25.87
CA ARG A 491 -37.00 16.74 24.99
C ARG A 491 -38.45 16.23 25.13
N GLU A 492 -38.65 14.92 25.23
CA GLU A 492 -39.96 14.31 25.48
C GLU A 492 -40.54 14.78 26.83
N LEU A 493 -39.71 14.71 27.89
CA LEU A 493 -40.11 15.17 29.20
C LEU A 493 -40.47 16.67 29.24
N ILE A 494 -39.73 17.51 28.53
CA ILE A 494 -40.04 18.95 28.39
C ILE A 494 -41.43 19.12 27.76
N ILE A 495 -41.74 18.42 26.69
CA ILE A 495 -43.03 18.48 25.99
C ILE A 495 -44.16 17.99 26.92
N GLU A 496 -43.97 16.85 27.59
CA GLU A 496 -44.92 16.29 28.54
C GLU A 496 -45.21 17.25 29.71
N ARG A 497 -44.16 17.89 30.28
CA ARG A 497 -44.27 18.81 31.44
C ARG A 497 -44.89 20.14 31.06
N VAL A 498 -44.69 20.61 29.84
CA VAL A 498 -45.24 21.90 29.41
C VAL A 498 -46.68 21.74 28.87
N GLY A 499 -47.10 20.50 28.58
CA GLY A 499 -48.46 20.21 28.12
C GLY A 499 -48.68 20.67 26.66
N ALA A 500 -47.62 20.55 25.81
CA ALA A 500 -47.64 20.98 24.42
C ALA A 500 -47.76 19.80 23.47
#